data_e10b820635f0102711aefb0ff4078ef8
#
_entry.id   e10b820635f0102711aefb0ff4078ef8
#
_cell.length_a   1.000
_cell.length_b   1.000
_cell.length_c   1.000
_cell.angle_alpha   90.00
_cell.angle_beta   90.00
_cell.angle_gamma   90.00
#
_symmetry.space_group_name_H-M   'P 1'
#
loop_
_entity.id
_entity.type
_entity.pdbx_description
1 polymer ?
#
loop_
_entity_poly.entity_id
_entity_poly.type
_entity_poly.pdbx_seq_one_letter_code
_entity_poly.pdbx_strand_id
1 'polypeptide(L)'
;THRDHLMKALYKAKEENKNGLTIDEIYELYPYQKAQIDQSIKDLLKEGFIAKNQTLVNLTPQGISDAMRIVRLHRLWELYLNEYMNIAPDHVHESAEQMEHLLTPELEAMLEKRLNFPTLDPHQETIPRENHDL
;
A
#
# COMPACT_ATOMS: atom_id res chain seq x y z
N THR A 1 -1.04 7.10 -6.84
CA THR A 1 -2.40 7.56 -7.13
C THR A 1 -3.26 7.58 -5.89
N HIS A 2 -4.37 8.27 -5.94
CA HIS A 2 -5.31 8.30 -4.80
C HIS A 2 -5.85 6.90 -4.49
N ARG A 3 -6.08 6.12 -5.52
CA ARG A 3 -6.53 4.73 -5.40
C ARG A 3 -5.52 3.90 -4.60
N ASP A 4 -4.26 3.99 -4.95
CA ASP A 4 -3.21 3.23 -4.28
C ASP A 4 -2.99 3.71 -2.85
N HIS A 5 -3.08 5.01 -2.60
CA HIS A 5 -3.00 5.57 -1.25
C HIS A 5 -4.11 5.03 -0.36
N LEU A 6 -5.34 4.99 -0.88
CA LEU A 6 -6.47 4.46 -0.14
C LEU A 6 -6.29 2.98 0.17
N MET A 7 -5.85 2.20 -0.80
CA MET A 7 -5.59 0.77 -0.60
C MET A 7 -4.52 0.54 0.47
N LYS A 8 -3.44 1.32 0.43
CA LYS A 8 -2.38 1.23 1.44
C LYS A 8 -2.89 1.60 2.83
N ALA A 9 -3.71 2.65 2.92
CA ALA A 9 -4.28 3.08 4.21
C ALA A 9 -5.18 2.01 4.82
N LEU A 10 -6.03 1.38 3.99
CA LEU A 10 -6.90 0.30 4.45
C LEU A 10 -6.10 -0.93 4.87
N TYR A 11 -5.04 -1.24 4.17
CA TYR A 11 -4.17 -2.36 4.53
C TYR A 11 -3.46 -2.09 5.87
N LYS A 12 -2.97 -0.88 6.06
CA LYS A 12 -2.33 -0.50 7.33
C LYS A 12 -3.31 -0.60 8.49
N ALA A 13 -4.55 -0.18 8.29
CA ALA A 13 -5.59 -0.35 9.31
C ALA A 13 -5.76 -1.83 9.68
N LYS A 14 -5.75 -2.70 8.68
CA LYS A 14 -5.83 -4.14 8.90
C LYS A 14 -4.62 -4.66 9.69
N GLU A 15 -3.42 -4.19 9.37
CA GLU A 15 -2.22 -4.55 10.12
C GLU A 15 -2.31 -4.12 11.59
N GLU A 16 -3.03 -3.04 11.86
CA GLU A 16 -3.27 -2.53 13.21
C GLU A 16 -4.49 -3.15 13.89
N ASN A 17 -5.00 -4.24 13.32
CA ASN A 17 -6.15 -4.98 13.84
C ASN A 17 -7.46 -4.18 13.84
N LYS A 18 -7.60 -3.24 12.92
CA LYS A 18 -8.85 -2.52 12.70
C LYS A 18 -9.66 -3.21 11.62
N ASN A 19 -10.99 -3.14 11.74
CA ASN A 19 -11.89 -3.76 10.76
C ASN A 19 -12.07 -2.92 9.49
N GLY A 20 -11.39 -1.82 9.39
CA GLY A 20 -11.47 -0.89 8.28
C GLY A 20 -11.33 0.55 8.76
N LEU A 21 -11.68 1.49 7.91
CA LEU A 21 -11.68 2.91 8.21
C LEU A 21 -13.06 3.48 7.90
N THR A 22 -13.52 4.38 8.74
CA THR A 22 -14.75 5.12 8.43
C THR A 22 -14.47 6.14 7.34
N ILE A 23 -15.52 6.58 6.66
CA ILE A 23 -15.41 7.64 5.65
C ILE A 23 -14.74 8.89 6.26
N ASP A 24 -15.14 9.26 7.47
CA ASP A 24 -14.57 10.44 8.14
C ASP A 24 -13.08 10.26 8.43
N GLU A 25 -12.67 9.07 8.85
CA GLU A 25 -11.24 8.77 9.06
C GLU A 25 -10.46 8.88 7.76
N ILE A 26 -11.03 8.41 6.67
CA ILE A 26 -10.39 8.51 5.34
C ILE A 26 -10.24 9.97 4.94
N TYR A 27 -11.27 10.79 5.14
CA TYR A 27 -11.18 12.22 4.82
C TYR A 27 -10.15 12.95 5.68
N GLU A 28 -9.99 12.54 6.92
CA GLU A 28 -8.96 13.12 7.79
C GLU A 28 -7.55 12.84 7.28
N LEU A 29 -7.34 11.66 6.67
CA LEU A 29 -6.05 11.32 6.09
C LEU A 29 -5.74 12.13 4.82
N TYR A 30 -6.79 12.53 4.09
CA TYR A 30 -6.65 13.22 2.80
C TYR A 30 -7.57 14.44 2.72
N PRO A 31 -7.35 15.44 3.60
CA PRO A 31 -8.33 16.53 3.77
C PRO A 31 -8.51 17.44 2.56
N TYR A 32 -7.50 17.52 1.69
CA TYR A 32 -7.55 18.39 0.51
C TYR A 32 -7.90 17.64 -0.78
N GLN A 33 -8.24 16.35 -0.68
CA GLN A 33 -8.44 15.49 -1.84
C GLN A 33 -9.75 14.72 -1.76
N LYS A 34 -10.75 15.32 -1.11
CA LYS A 34 -12.03 14.66 -0.86
C LYS A 34 -12.72 14.17 -2.12
N ALA A 35 -12.74 15.01 -3.18
CA ALA A 35 -13.38 14.63 -4.43
C ALA A 35 -12.67 13.44 -5.08
N GLN A 36 -11.34 13.44 -5.07
CA GLN A 36 -10.54 12.36 -5.63
C GLN A 36 -10.72 11.06 -4.83
N ILE A 37 -10.78 11.19 -3.50
CA ILE A 37 -11.02 10.04 -2.61
C ILE A 37 -12.42 9.48 -2.83
N ASP A 38 -13.44 10.32 -2.95
CA ASP A 38 -14.81 9.86 -3.24
C ASP A 38 -14.86 9.08 -4.54
N GLN A 39 -14.17 9.55 -5.57
CA GLN A 39 -14.11 8.85 -6.85
C GLN A 39 -13.38 7.51 -6.70
N SER A 40 -12.27 7.49 -5.97
CA SER A 40 -11.52 6.25 -5.73
C SER A 40 -12.36 5.22 -4.98
N ILE A 41 -13.12 5.65 -3.97
CA ILE A 41 -14.03 4.76 -3.24
C ILE A 41 -15.06 4.16 -4.18
N LYS A 42 -15.65 4.99 -5.02
CA LYS A 42 -16.65 4.56 -5.99
C LYS A 42 -16.08 3.52 -6.95
N ASP A 43 -14.89 3.78 -7.48
CA ASP A 43 -14.22 2.88 -8.42
C ASP A 43 -13.85 1.55 -7.74
N LEU A 44 -13.30 1.60 -6.54
CA LEU A 44 -12.89 0.40 -5.81
C LEU A 44 -14.09 -0.46 -5.38
N LEU A 45 -15.20 0.18 -5.04
CA LEU A 45 -16.45 -0.55 -4.76
C LEU A 45 -16.92 -1.28 -6.00
N LYS A 46 -16.90 -0.61 -7.15
CA LYS A 46 -17.32 -1.19 -8.42
C LYS A 46 -16.41 -2.35 -8.84
N GLU A 47 -15.13 -2.22 -8.59
CA GLU A 47 -14.13 -3.24 -8.93
C GLU A 47 -14.13 -4.42 -7.95
N GLY A 48 -14.81 -4.29 -6.82
CA GLY A 48 -14.89 -5.36 -5.82
C GLY A 48 -13.69 -5.47 -4.89
N PHE A 49 -12.86 -4.43 -4.80
CA PHE A 49 -11.70 -4.42 -3.91
C PHE A 49 -12.00 -3.94 -2.51
N ILE A 50 -13.07 -3.18 -2.34
CA ILE A 50 -13.52 -2.72 -1.03
C ILE A 50 -15.00 -2.98 -0.86
N ALA A 51 -15.44 -3.03 0.39
CA ALA A 51 -16.83 -3.09 0.76
C ALA A 51 -17.13 -1.93 1.70
N LYS A 52 -18.37 -1.48 1.68
CA LYS A 52 -18.81 -0.39 2.55
C LYS A 52 -20.05 -0.87 3.31
N ASN A 53 -19.95 -0.81 4.64
CA ASN A 53 -21.07 -1.13 5.51
C ASN A 53 -21.38 0.12 6.33
N GLN A 54 -22.45 0.81 5.98
CA GLN A 54 -22.78 2.13 6.51
C GLN A 54 -21.63 3.11 6.22
N THR A 55 -20.88 3.55 7.22
CA THR A 55 -19.74 4.45 7.02
C THR A 55 -18.39 3.76 7.06
N LEU A 56 -18.37 2.46 7.37
CA LEU A 56 -17.12 1.71 7.48
C LEU A 56 -16.72 1.13 6.12
N VAL A 57 -15.48 1.40 5.72
CA VAL A 57 -14.90 0.90 4.48
C VAL A 57 -13.83 -0.14 4.84
N ASN A 58 -13.88 -1.30 4.22
CA ASN A 58 -12.91 -2.35 4.47
C ASN A 58 -12.53 -3.07 3.17
N LEU A 59 -11.38 -3.71 3.19
CA LEU A 59 -10.90 -4.50 2.06
C LEU A 59 -11.68 -5.81 1.95
N THR A 60 -12.05 -6.17 0.74
CA THR A 60 -12.53 -7.52 0.44
C THR A 60 -11.33 -8.47 0.36
N PRO A 61 -11.53 -9.81 0.29
CA PRO A 61 -10.41 -10.73 0.06
C PRO A 61 -9.58 -10.36 -1.18
N GLN A 62 -10.23 -9.96 -2.27
CA GLN A 62 -9.55 -9.48 -3.48
C GLN A 62 -8.79 -8.20 -3.21
N GLY A 63 -9.39 -7.30 -2.43
CA GLY A 63 -8.74 -6.04 -2.04
C GLY A 63 -7.52 -6.26 -1.16
N ILE A 64 -7.57 -7.23 -0.26
CA ILE A 64 -6.42 -7.58 0.57
C ILE A 64 -5.25 -8.04 -0.29
N SER A 65 -5.51 -8.90 -1.25
CA SER A 65 -4.47 -9.39 -2.16
C SER A 65 -3.85 -8.26 -2.98
N ASP A 66 -4.68 -7.37 -3.53
CA ASP A 66 -4.21 -6.22 -4.31
C ASP A 66 -3.44 -5.23 -3.45
N ALA A 67 -3.96 -4.91 -2.27
CA ALA A 67 -3.31 -3.99 -1.33
C ALA A 67 -1.97 -4.54 -0.85
N MET A 68 -1.91 -5.83 -0.59
CA MET A 68 -0.67 -6.52 -0.20
C MET A 68 0.42 -6.33 -1.24
N ARG A 69 0.06 -6.48 -2.51
CA ARG A 69 0.99 -6.27 -3.62
C ARG A 69 1.48 -4.83 -3.67
N ILE A 70 0.57 -3.87 -3.55
CA ILE A 70 0.91 -2.45 -3.57
C ILE A 70 1.84 -2.10 -2.40
N VAL A 71 1.51 -2.55 -1.20
CA VAL A 71 2.31 -2.30 0.01
C VAL A 71 3.69 -2.95 -0.11
N ARG A 72 3.73 -4.19 -0.61
CA ARG A 72 5.01 -4.89 -0.81
C ARG A 72 5.92 -4.12 -1.76
N LEU A 73 5.40 -3.71 -2.91
CA LEU A 73 6.18 -2.96 -3.89
C LEU A 73 6.70 -1.65 -3.32
N HIS A 74 5.85 -0.95 -2.59
CA HIS A 74 6.23 0.31 -1.96
C HIS A 74 7.37 0.10 -0.95
N ARG A 75 7.23 -0.89 -0.08
CA ARG A 75 8.22 -1.18 0.97
C ARG A 75 9.54 -1.72 0.40
N LEU A 76 9.46 -2.54 -0.63
CA LEU A 76 10.65 -3.03 -1.34
C LEU A 76 11.40 -1.88 -2.00
N TRP A 77 10.67 -0.97 -2.63
CA TRP A 77 11.28 0.16 -3.31
C TRP A 77 11.93 1.12 -2.32
N GLU A 78 11.28 1.37 -1.18
CA GLU A 78 11.89 2.17 -0.12
C GLU A 78 13.22 1.55 0.36
N LEU A 79 13.24 0.24 0.54
CA LEU A 79 14.44 -0.47 0.96
C LEU A 79 15.55 -0.36 -0.08
N TYR A 80 15.20 -0.53 -1.36
CA TYR A 80 16.15 -0.38 -2.45
C TYR A 80 16.77 1.03 -2.47
N LEU A 81 15.93 2.06 -2.36
CA LEU A 81 16.40 3.44 -2.36
C LEU A 81 17.34 3.70 -1.17
N ASN A 82 17.02 3.15 -0.01
CA ASN A 82 17.87 3.31 1.17
C ASN A 82 19.21 2.60 1.02
N GLU A 83 19.20 1.33 0.59
CA GLU A 83 20.42 0.52 0.54
C GLU A 83 21.33 0.84 -0.65
N TYR A 84 20.75 1.09 -1.81
CA TYR A 84 21.53 1.22 -3.04
C TYR A 84 21.65 2.65 -3.56
N MET A 85 20.71 3.51 -3.22
CA MET A 85 20.74 4.91 -3.64
C MET A 85 21.13 5.85 -2.51
N ASN A 86 21.38 5.31 -1.34
CA ASN A 86 21.85 6.06 -0.17
C ASN A 86 20.88 7.15 0.27
N ILE A 87 19.60 6.97 0.02
CA ILE A 87 18.58 7.92 0.46
C ILE A 87 18.19 7.58 1.89
N ALA A 88 18.18 8.60 2.75
CA ALA A 88 17.84 8.40 4.17
C ALA A 88 16.41 7.88 4.34
N PRO A 89 16.15 7.05 5.38
CA PRO A 89 14.81 6.47 5.60
C PRO A 89 13.68 7.49 5.66
N ASP A 90 13.94 8.70 6.14
CA ASP A 90 12.93 9.76 6.23
C ASP A 90 12.64 10.44 4.89
N HIS A 91 13.40 10.12 3.84
CA HIS A 91 13.21 10.67 2.49
C HIS A 91 12.82 9.64 1.43
N VAL A 92 12.88 8.34 1.75
CA VAL A 92 12.59 7.30 0.75
C VAL A 92 11.11 7.21 0.38
N HIS A 93 10.22 7.63 1.28
CA HIS A 93 8.79 7.48 1.10
C HIS A 93 8.27 8.20 -0.16
N GLU A 94 8.64 9.46 -0.32
CA GLU A 94 8.19 10.25 -1.49
C GLU A 94 8.70 9.66 -2.80
N SER A 95 9.98 9.27 -2.82
CA SER A 95 10.56 8.68 -4.03
C SER A 95 9.91 7.33 -4.36
N ALA A 96 9.62 6.53 -3.35
CA ALA A 96 8.95 5.24 -3.53
C ALA A 96 7.56 5.42 -4.10
N GLU A 97 6.80 6.40 -3.61
CA GLU A 97 5.45 6.67 -4.13
C GLU A 97 5.46 7.10 -5.59
N GLN A 98 6.46 7.87 -6.00
CA GLN A 98 6.59 8.31 -7.38
C GLN A 98 6.92 7.16 -8.34
N MET A 99 7.63 6.16 -7.86
CA MET A 99 8.17 5.09 -8.70
C MET A 99 7.35 3.79 -8.68
N GLU A 100 6.54 3.59 -7.65
CA GLU A 100 5.87 2.30 -7.46
C GLU A 100 4.98 1.89 -8.63
N HIS A 101 4.32 2.86 -9.28
CA HIS A 101 3.43 2.57 -10.42
C HIS A 101 4.18 2.23 -11.70
N LEU A 102 5.50 2.42 -11.73
CA LEU A 102 6.34 2.05 -12.86
C LEU A 102 6.84 0.61 -12.75
N LEU A 103 6.59 -0.05 -11.62
CA LEU A 103 7.09 -1.39 -11.39
C LEU A 103 6.26 -2.43 -12.13
N THR A 104 6.95 -3.32 -12.81
CA THR A 104 6.35 -4.48 -13.46
C THR A 104 6.63 -5.72 -12.61
N PRO A 105 5.92 -6.85 -12.86
CA PRO A 105 6.24 -8.10 -12.18
C PRO A 105 7.71 -8.51 -12.31
N GLU A 106 8.32 -8.21 -13.46
CA GLU A 106 9.73 -8.53 -13.70
C GLU A 106 10.64 -7.68 -12.82
N LEU A 107 10.35 -6.37 -12.71
CA LEU A 107 11.12 -5.49 -11.84
C LEU A 107 10.92 -5.84 -10.38
N GLU A 108 9.70 -6.22 -10.00
CA GLU A 108 9.40 -6.68 -8.65
C GLU A 108 10.26 -7.89 -8.28
N ALA A 109 10.32 -8.87 -9.17
CA ALA A 109 11.13 -10.07 -8.97
C ALA A 109 12.61 -9.72 -8.85
N MET A 110 13.09 -8.77 -9.65
CA MET A 110 14.48 -8.30 -9.58
C MET A 110 14.77 -7.62 -8.24
N LEU A 111 13.85 -6.79 -7.75
CA LEU A 111 14.00 -6.13 -6.45
C LEU A 111 14.07 -7.16 -5.32
N GLU A 112 13.18 -8.12 -5.33
CA GLU A 112 13.17 -9.19 -4.33
C GLU A 112 14.51 -9.91 -4.29
N LYS A 113 14.99 -10.32 -5.47
CA LYS A 113 16.24 -11.07 -5.58
C LYS A 113 17.44 -10.21 -5.15
N ARG A 114 17.50 -8.97 -5.64
CA ARG A 114 18.62 -8.08 -5.34
C ARG A 114 18.69 -7.73 -3.85
N LEU A 115 17.57 -7.61 -3.19
CA LEU A 115 17.48 -7.33 -1.77
C LEU A 115 17.48 -8.62 -0.93
N ASN A 116 17.62 -9.78 -1.56
CA ASN A 116 17.67 -11.07 -0.90
C ASN A 116 16.40 -11.38 -0.11
N PHE A 117 15.24 -11.13 -0.73
CA PHE A 117 13.92 -11.43 -0.16
C PHE A 117 13.76 -10.86 1.26
N PRO A 118 13.85 -9.54 1.42
CA PRO A 118 13.86 -8.93 2.75
C PRO A 118 12.50 -9.08 3.44
N THR A 119 12.52 -9.03 4.76
CA THR A 119 11.29 -9.13 5.57
C THR A 119 10.85 -7.79 6.14
N LEU A 120 11.76 -6.82 6.22
CA LEU A 120 11.50 -5.50 6.78
C LEU A 120 11.99 -4.40 5.85
N ASP A 121 11.24 -3.28 5.81
CA ASP A 121 11.63 -2.08 5.10
C ASP A 121 12.55 -1.19 5.97
N PRO A 122 13.01 -0.02 5.48
CA PRO A 122 13.87 0.86 6.27
C PRO A 122 13.22 1.41 7.55
N HIS A 123 11.90 1.39 7.64
CA HIS A 123 11.15 1.83 8.81
C HIS A 123 10.79 0.68 9.74
N GLN A 124 11.36 -0.52 9.50
CA GLN A 124 11.11 -1.73 10.28
C GLN A 124 9.68 -2.25 10.16
N GLU A 125 9.00 -1.90 9.08
CA GLU A 125 7.69 -2.45 8.78
C GLU A 125 7.82 -3.72 7.95
N THR A 126 6.93 -4.67 8.17
CA THR A 126 6.96 -5.96 7.48
C THR A 126 6.66 -5.77 5.99
N ILE A 127 7.44 -6.45 5.14
CA ILE A 127 7.19 -6.52 3.70
C ILE A 127 6.29 -7.72 3.47
N PRO A 128 5.00 -7.51 3.12
CA PRO A 128 4.06 -8.62 3.02
C PRO A 128 4.27 -9.43 1.75
N ARG A 129 4.03 -10.74 1.84
CA ARG A 129 4.07 -11.67 0.71
C ARG A 129 2.93 -12.66 0.80
N GLU A 130 2.39 -13.01 -0.34
CA GLU A 130 1.45 -14.12 -0.42
C GLU A 130 2.21 -15.40 -0.14
N ASN A 131 1.57 -16.35 0.53
CA ASN A 131 2.13 -17.67 0.82
C ASN A 131 3.38 -17.67 1.72
N HIS A 132 3.68 -16.56 2.36
CA HIS A 132 4.84 -16.50 3.24
C HIS A 132 4.64 -17.31 4.53
N ASP A 133 3.44 -17.65 4.83
CA ASP A 133 3.04 -18.43 5.99
C ASP A 133 3.20 -19.93 5.80
N LEU A 134 3.59 -20.33 4.63
CA LEU A 134 3.79 -21.74 4.30
C LEU A 134 5.09 -22.32 4.81
#